data_b5842ef518f8752fecd6c4cfd76468d1
#
_entry.id   b5842ef518f8752fecd6c4cfd76468d1
#
_cell.length_a   1.000
_cell.length_b   1.000
_cell.length_c   1.000
_cell.angle_alpha   90.00
_cell.angle_beta   90.00
_cell.angle_gamma   90.00
#
_symmetry.space_group_name_H-M   'P 1'
#
loop_
_entity.id
_entity.type
_entity.pdbx_description
1 polymer ?
#
loop_
_entity_poly.entity_id
_entity_poly.type
_entity_poly.pdbx_seq_one_letter_code
_entity_poly.pdbx_strand_id
1 'polypeptide(L)'
;MRFNRKGTTKIKFIPTIASTALLPTRAEITAGTDYTGQINAIDGWSLANSPIDTPDMDSTFVAKIGGDDAAADSSLTFYEDKTLDDIESDLAKGTVGYVAIFSKGDIAAAKGLDVFPVTVVSNSKAYTTDNEAAKITVQFTITARPAFNQTVPAEGVDEVQTVTVTGTPTGGTYTLTFSGQTTAGIVYNATSSQVQSALEALSNIAPG
;
A
#
# COMPACT_ATOMS: atom_id res chain seq x y z
N MET A 1 -18.69 17.56 -1.80
CA MET A 1 -18.62 17.45 -3.27
C MET A 1 -18.84 15.98 -3.64
N ARG A 2 -19.74 15.70 -4.60
CA ARG A 2 -19.95 14.34 -5.13
C ARG A 2 -18.90 14.07 -6.22
N PHE A 3 -18.43 12.82 -6.35
CA PHE A 3 -17.42 12.46 -7.35
C PHE A 3 -17.70 11.08 -7.94
N ASN A 4 -17.12 10.79 -9.10
CA ASN A 4 -17.16 9.48 -9.73
C ASN A 4 -15.92 8.68 -9.29
N ARG A 5 -16.11 7.43 -8.88
CA ARG A 5 -14.99 6.54 -8.53
C ARG A 5 -14.10 6.21 -9.73
N LYS A 6 -14.70 6.07 -10.92
CA LYS A 6 -13.94 5.85 -12.15
C LYS A 6 -13.03 7.04 -12.44
N GLY A 7 -11.75 6.79 -12.65
CA GLY A 7 -10.71 7.81 -12.82
C GLY A 7 -10.17 8.41 -11.51
N THR A 8 -10.75 8.04 -10.35
CA THR A 8 -10.31 8.54 -9.04
C THR A 8 -9.78 7.42 -8.15
N THR A 9 -10.52 6.32 -8.03
CA THR A 9 -10.13 5.19 -7.17
C THR A 9 -8.87 4.52 -7.73
N LYS A 10 -7.93 4.20 -6.82
CA LYS A 10 -6.72 3.43 -7.12
C LYS A 10 -6.76 2.10 -6.40
N ILE A 11 -6.24 1.05 -7.03
CA ILE A 11 -6.17 -0.29 -6.45
C ILE A 11 -4.78 -0.83 -6.65
N LYS A 12 -4.14 -1.18 -5.53
CA LYS A 12 -2.79 -1.74 -5.51
C LYS A 12 -2.77 -3.06 -4.76
N PHE A 13 -1.92 -3.96 -5.22
CA PHE A 13 -1.54 -5.16 -4.46
C PHE A 13 -0.21 -4.89 -3.76
N ILE A 14 -0.20 -5.03 -2.43
CA ILE A 14 0.98 -4.80 -1.59
C ILE A 14 1.39 -6.15 -1.01
N PRO A 15 2.59 -6.66 -1.32
CA PRO A 15 2.99 -7.98 -0.87
C PRO A 15 3.20 -8.08 0.64
N THR A 16 3.63 -6.99 1.28
CA THR A 16 3.93 -6.99 2.72
C THR A 16 3.55 -5.65 3.34
N ILE A 17 2.88 -5.70 4.49
CA ILE A 17 2.63 -4.54 5.38
C ILE A 17 3.14 -4.94 6.76
N ALA A 18 4.09 -4.19 7.30
CA ALA A 18 4.70 -4.48 8.61
C ALA A 18 3.78 -4.14 9.78
N SER A 19 2.88 -3.17 9.60
CA SER A 19 1.96 -2.70 10.66
C SER A 19 0.85 -3.72 10.94
N THR A 20 0.73 -4.15 12.19
CA THR A 20 -0.38 -5.01 12.65
C THR A 20 -1.75 -4.31 12.59
N ALA A 21 -1.77 -2.97 12.55
CA ALA A 21 -2.98 -2.18 12.36
C ALA A 21 -3.37 -2.03 10.89
N LEU A 22 -2.70 -2.74 9.97
CA LEU A 22 -2.91 -2.67 8.52
C LEU A 22 -2.80 -1.25 7.95
N LEU A 23 -1.90 -0.46 8.52
CA LEU A 23 -1.58 0.88 8.02
C LEU A 23 -0.23 0.79 7.27
N PRO A 24 -0.24 0.73 5.94
CA PRO A 24 0.98 0.65 5.17
C PRO A 24 1.78 1.94 5.25
N THR A 25 3.08 1.85 5.20
CA THR A 25 3.98 2.99 5.01
C THR A 25 3.93 3.46 3.55
N ARG A 26 4.41 4.67 3.27
CA ARG A 26 4.50 5.14 1.88
C ARG A 26 5.43 4.27 1.03
N ALA A 27 6.53 3.78 1.59
CA ALA A 27 7.45 2.87 0.91
C ALA A 27 6.76 1.55 0.51
N GLU A 28 5.95 0.95 1.40
CA GLU A 28 5.18 -0.26 1.10
C GLU A 28 4.13 -0.02 0.01
N ILE A 29 3.45 1.14 0.01
CA ILE A 29 2.50 1.52 -1.05
C ILE A 29 3.22 1.71 -2.39
N THR A 30 4.40 2.30 -2.38
CA THR A 30 5.21 2.54 -3.59
C THR A 30 5.78 1.23 -4.14
N ALA A 31 6.16 0.29 -3.27
CA ALA A 31 6.62 -1.05 -3.65
C ALA A 31 5.47 -1.96 -4.16
N GLY A 32 4.21 -1.61 -3.88
CA GLY A 32 3.05 -2.35 -4.35
C GLY A 32 2.78 -2.13 -5.84
N THR A 33 2.21 -3.16 -6.50
CA THR A 33 1.83 -3.12 -7.91
C THR A 33 0.50 -2.39 -8.08
N ASP A 34 0.45 -1.38 -8.96
CA ASP A 34 -0.78 -0.63 -9.29
C ASP A 34 -1.51 -1.28 -10.46
N TYR A 35 -2.61 -1.95 -10.18
CA TYR A 35 -3.46 -2.60 -11.18
C TYR A 35 -4.63 -1.75 -11.66
N THR A 36 -4.75 -0.50 -11.21
CA THR A 36 -5.91 0.36 -11.49
C THR A 36 -6.26 0.44 -12.97
N GLY A 37 -5.25 0.53 -13.84
CA GLY A 37 -5.45 0.67 -15.29
C GLY A 37 -5.91 -0.60 -15.99
N GLN A 38 -5.76 -1.75 -15.36
CA GLN A 38 -6.06 -3.06 -15.96
C GLN A 38 -7.42 -3.63 -15.46
N ILE A 39 -8.00 -3.05 -14.39
CA ILE A 39 -9.22 -3.56 -13.77
C ILE A 39 -10.44 -3.23 -14.62
N ASN A 40 -11.19 -4.27 -14.98
CA ASN A 40 -12.50 -4.20 -15.62
C ASN A 40 -13.65 -4.17 -14.61
N ALA A 41 -13.60 -5.04 -13.59
CA ALA A 41 -14.65 -5.15 -12.57
C ALA A 41 -14.08 -5.44 -11.19
N ILE A 42 -14.82 -5.00 -10.17
CA ILE A 42 -14.51 -5.14 -8.75
C ILE A 42 -15.77 -5.68 -8.09
N ASP A 43 -15.65 -6.80 -7.38
CA ASP A 43 -16.78 -7.41 -6.70
C ASP A 43 -16.41 -7.89 -5.30
N GLY A 44 -17.37 -7.87 -4.37
CA GLY A 44 -17.14 -8.15 -2.95
C GLY A 44 -16.53 -6.96 -2.20
N TRP A 45 -15.43 -7.17 -1.51
CA TRP A 45 -14.65 -6.15 -0.76
C TRP A 45 -15.46 -5.46 0.36
N SER A 46 -16.26 -6.24 1.07
CA SER A 46 -17.09 -5.76 2.17
C SER A 46 -17.12 -6.74 3.32
N LEU A 47 -17.52 -6.25 4.50
CA LEU A 47 -17.90 -7.07 5.64
C LEU A 47 -19.42 -7.03 5.79
N ALA A 48 -20.02 -8.19 6.04
CA ALA A 48 -21.40 -8.33 6.44
C ALA A 48 -21.44 -8.75 7.91
N ASN A 49 -22.33 -8.16 8.69
CA ASN A 49 -22.59 -8.60 10.06
C ASN A 49 -23.84 -9.49 10.09
N SER A 50 -23.79 -10.59 10.82
CA SER A 50 -24.92 -11.50 11.06
C SER A 50 -25.53 -11.19 12.43
N PRO A 51 -26.54 -10.30 12.53
CA PRO A 51 -27.10 -9.90 13.80
C PRO A 51 -27.80 -11.07 14.49
N ILE A 52 -27.74 -11.08 15.81
CA ILE A 52 -28.38 -12.08 16.69
C ILE A 52 -29.68 -11.48 17.23
N ASP A 53 -30.78 -12.22 17.06
CA ASP A 53 -32.07 -11.85 17.61
C ASP A 53 -32.08 -12.09 19.12
N THR A 54 -32.60 -11.13 19.87
CA THR A 54 -32.77 -11.22 21.34
C THR A 54 -34.26 -11.04 21.72
N PRO A 55 -35.11 -12.06 21.44
CA PRO A 55 -36.52 -12.00 21.81
C PRO A 55 -36.66 -12.04 23.32
N ASP A 56 -37.63 -11.30 23.85
CA ASP A 56 -38.06 -11.34 25.27
C ASP A 56 -39.59 -11.52 25.34
N MET A 57 -40.09 -11.80 26.55
CA MET A 57 -41.54 -12.04 26.81
C MET A 57 -42.31 -10.75 27.08
N ASP A 58 -41.63 -9.62 27.25
CA ASP A 58 -42.23 -8.33 27.61
C ASP A 58 -42.59 -7.50 26.38
N SER A 59 -42.02 -7.81 25.23
CA SER A 59 -42.18 -7.03 24.00
C SER A 59 -42.53 -7.92 22.77
N THR A 60 -43.40 -7.38 21.92
CA THR A 60 -43.63 -7.95 20.56
C THR A 60 -42.57 -7.53 19.57
N PHE A 61 -41.64 -6.62 19.94
CA PHE A 61 -40.51 -6.21 19.12
C PHE A 61 -39.30 -7.07 19.45
N VAL A 62 -38.73 -7.71 18.43
CA VAL A 62 -37.52 -8.50 18.58
C VAL A 62 -36.31 -7.57 18.40
N ALA A 63 -35.64 -7.27 19.50
CA ALA A 63 -34.38 -6.53 19.44
C ALA A 63 -33.26 -7.38 18.86
N LYS A 64 -32.24 -6.73 18.31
CA LYS A 64 -31.05 -7.39 17.71
C LYS A 64 -29.78 -6.81 18.29
N ILE A 65 -28.80 -7.67 18.51
CA ILE A 65 -27.43 -7.27 18.84
C ILE A 65 -26.49 -7.62 17.66
N GLY A 66 -25.32 -6.98 17.60
CA GLY A 66 -24.30 -7.33 16.63
C GLY A 66 -23.80 -8.77 16.85
N GLY A 67 -23.74 -9.52 15.78
CA GLY A 67 -23.17 -10.88 15.75
C GLY A 67 -21.84 -10.91 15.02
N ASP A 68 -21.51 -12.06 14.41
CA ASP A 68 -20.26 -12.27 13.70
C ASP A 68 -20.16 -11.42 12.42
N ASP A 69 -18.96 -10.89 12.18
CA ASP A 69 -18.61 -10.26 10.93
C ASP A 69 -18.03 -11.32 9.97
N ALA A 70 -18.54 -11.37 8.75
CA ALA A 70 -18.03 -12.20 7.69
C ALA A 70 -17.57 -11.35 6.50
N ALA A 71 -16.44 -11.73 5.93
CA ALA A 71 -15.98 -11.13 4.67
C ALA A 71 -16.76 -11.71 3.48
N ALA A 72 -17.11 -10.87 2.52
CA ALA A 72 -17.67 -11.33 1.25
C ALA A 72 -16.59 -12.01 0.41
N ASP A 73 -17.00 -12.95 -0.45
CA ASP A 73 -16.15 -13.43 -1.53
C ASP A 73 -15.76 -12.26 -2.42
N SER A 74 -14.46 -12.06 -2.61
CA SER A 74 -13.93 -10.89 -3.28
C SER A 74 -13.23 -11.26 -4.56
N SER A 75 -13.44 -10.48 -5.61
CA SER A 75 -12.75 -10.69 -6.88
C SER A 75 -12.36 -9.38 -7.56
N LEU A 76 -11.32 -9.47 -8.39
CA LEU A 76 -10.93 -8.45 -9.35
C LEU A 76 -10.90 -9.10 -10.73
N THR A 77 -11.57 -8.48 -11.70
CA THR A 77 -11.50 -8.89 -13.10
C THR A 77 -10.62 -7.90 -13.84
N PHE A 78 -9.61 -8.41 -14.52
CA PHE A 78 -8.62 -7.65 -15.27
C PHE A 78 -8.82 -7.85 -16.77
N TYR A 79 -8.41 -6.87 -17.57
CA TYR A 79 -8.16 -7.09 -18.98
C TYR A 79 -6.84 -7.85 -19.14
N GLU A 80 -6.87 -8.92 -19.94
CA GLU A 80 -5.67 -9.70 -20.27
C GLU A 80 -4.82 -8.92 -21.28
N ASP A 81 -3.53 -8.79 -21.03
CA ASP A 81 -2.56 -8.25 -21.99
C ASP A 81 -1.92 -9.39 -22.78
N LYS A 82 -1.75 -9.18 -24.08
CA LYS A 82 -1.18 -10.20 -24.98
C LYS A 82 0.34 -10.37 -24.77
N THR A 83 0.99 -9.39 -24.20
CA THR A 83 2.45 -9.31 -24.10
C THR A 83 2.96 -9.32 -22.65
N LEU A 84 2.10 -9.03 -21.69
CA LEU A 84 2.42 -8.97 -20.27
C LEU A 84 1.69 -10.09 -19.52
N ASP A 85 2.44 -10.79 -18.70
CA ASP A 85 2.01 -11.98 -17.93
C ASP A 85 1.95 -11.67 -16.42
N ASP A 86 1.90 -10.37 -16.10
CA ASP A 86 2.03 -9.83 -14.75
C ASP A 86 0.90 -10.29 -13.82
N ILE A 87 -0.35 -10.26 -14.29
CA ILE A 87 -1.51 -10.69 -13.46
C ILE A 87 -1.39 -12.16 -13.06
N GLU A 88 -0.99 -13.02 -13.99
CA GLU A 88 -0.91 -14.47 -13.73
C GLU A 88 0.29 -14.83 -12.85
N SER A 89 1.41 -14.13 -13.02
CA SER A 89 2.62 -14.35 -12.24
C SER A 89 2.52 -13.75 -10.84
N ASP A 90 2.09 -12.51 -10.72
CA ASP A 90 2.04 -11.78 -9.45
C ASP A 90 0.88 -12.26 -8.56
N LEU A 91 -0.27 -12.57 -9.20
CA LEU A 91 -1.48 -13.03 -8.52
C LEU A 91 -1.73 -14.53 -8.75
N ALA A 92 -0.66 -15.33 -8.73
CA ALA A 92 -0.77 -16.78 -8.80
C ALA A 92 -1.53 -17.33 -7.59
N LYS A 93 -2.21 -18.48 -7.78
CA LYS A 93 -2.94 -19.17 -6.69
C LYS A 93 -2.02 -19.40 -5.50
N GLY A 94 -2.46 -18.99 -4.32
CA GLY A 94 -1.72 -19.10 -3.06
C GLY A 94 -0.88 -17.90 -2.70
N THR A 95 -0.79 -16.88 -3.58
CA THR A 95 -0.13 -15.62 -3.27
C THR A 95 -0.84 -14.95 -2.10
N VAL A 96 -0.06 -14.56 -1.09
CA VAL A 96 -0.52 -13.86 0.12
C VAL A 96 -0.08 -12.40 0.03
N GLY A 97 -0.94 -11.49 0.43
CA GLY A 97 -0.64 -10.06 0.44
C GLY A 97 -1.84 -9.23 0.86
N TYR A 98 -1.86 -8.00 0.39
CA TYR A 98 -2.89 -7.03 0.75
C TYR A 98 -3.41 -6.32 -0.48
N VAL A 99 -4.73 -6.25 -0.62
CA VAL A 99 -5.36 -5.38 -1.60
C VAL A 99 -5.68 -4.05 -0.92
N ALA A 100 -5.07 -2.98 -1.41
CA ALA A 100 -5.27 -1.62 -0.95
C ALA A 100 -6.13 -0.85 -1.94
N ILE A 101 -7.29 -0.39 -1.48
CA ILE A 101 -8.27 0.37 -2.29
C ILE A 101 -8.27 1.82 -1.80
N PHE A 102 -7.77 2.72 -2.62
CA PHE A 102 -7.77 4.16 -2.37
C PHE A 102 -9.03 4.76 -2.96
N SER A 103 -10.12 4.78 -2.21
CA SER A 103 -11.45 5.15 -2.70
C SER A 103 -11.56 6.58 -3.23
N LYS A 104 -10.67 7.46 -2.80
CA LYS A 104 -10.57 8.89 -3.21
C LYS A 104 -9.26 9.22 -3.93
N GLY A 105 -8.53 8.21 -4.37
CA GLY A 105 -7.20 8.35 -4.95
C GLY A 105 -6.07 8.22 -3.92
N ASP A 106 -4.87 8.01 -4.40
CA ASP A 106 -3.66 7.96 -3.58
C ASP A 106 -3.17 9.39 -3.29
N ILE A 107 -3.88 10.06 -2.37
CA ILE A 107 -3.63 11.45 -1.97
C ILE A 107 -3.14 11.45 -0.53
N ALA A 108 -1.92 11.95 -0.30
CA ALA A 108 -1.32 12.06 1.02
C ALA A 108 -2.23 12.77 2.03
N ALA A 109 -2.30 12.27 3.25
CA ALA A 109 -3.12 12.74 4.36
C ALA A 109 -4.66 12.67 4.13
N ALA A 110 -5.12 12.20 2.96
CA ALA A 110 -6.54 11.99 2.72
C ALA A 110 -7.03 10.68 3.37
N LYS A 111 -8.28 10.67 3.83
CA LYS A 111 -8.96 9.44 4.26
C LYS A 111 -9.60 8.73 3.08
N GLY A 112 -9.71 7.40 3.17
CA GLY A 112 -10.36 6.57 2.17
C GLY A 112 -9.47 5.46 1.64
N LEU A 113 -8.46 5.06 2.42
CA LEU A 113 -7.67 3.87 2.18
C LEU A 113 -8.31 2.69 2.91
N ASP A 114 -8.75 1.68 2.18
CA ASP A 114 -9.24 0.41 2.68
C ASP A 114 -8.20 -0.67 2.38
N VAL A 115 -7.82 -1.46 3.40
CA VAL A 115 -6.76 -2.48 3.28
C VAL A 115 -7.33 -3.83 3.66
N PHE A 116 -7.24 -4.78 2.74
CA PHE A 116 -7.75 -6.14 2.87
C PHE A 116 -6.59 -7.13 2.86
N PRO A 117 -6.32 -7.85 3.97
CA PRO A 117 -5.42 -8.99 3.98
C PRO A 117 -6.03 -10.13 3.15
N VAL A 118 -5.31 -10.63 2.17
CA VAL A 118 -5.87 -11.58 1.20
C VAL A 118 -4.93 -12.73 0.89
N THR A 119 -5.54 -13.84 0.46
CA THR A 119 -4.86 -14.91 -0.28
C THR A 119 -5.58 -15.11 -1.61
N VAL A 120 -4.83 -15.25 -2.68
CA VAL A 120 -5.36 -15.59 -4.00
C VAL A 120 -5.83 -17.05 -3.99
N VAL A 121 -7.10 -17.26 -4.27
CA VAL A 121 -7.72 -18.61 -4.29
C VAL A 121 -7.69 -19.22 -5.67
N SER A 122 -8.05 -18.43 -6.66
CA SER A 122 -8.05 -18.86 -8.07
C SER A 122 -7.81 -17.70 -9.00
N ASN A 123 -7.33 -18.05 -10.17
CA ASN A 123 -7.19 -17.15 -11.31
C ASN A 123 -7.74 -17.89 -12.53
N SER A 124 -8.67 -17.29 -13.21
CA SER A 124 -9.47 -17.93 -14.26
C SER A 124 -9.60 -17.01 -15.46
N LYS A 125 -9.20 -17.51 -16.64
CA LYS A 125 -9.40 -16.82 -17.91
C LYS A 125 -10.82 -17.01 -18.43
N ALA A 126 -11.41 -15.95 -18.95
CA ALA A 126 -12.70 -16.00 -19.63
C ALA A 126 -12.47 -16.26 -21.13
N TYR A 127 -12.87 -17.45 -21.60
CA TYR A 127 -12.81 -17.77 -23.02
C TYR A 127 -14.20 -17.58 -23.63
N THR A 128 -14.30 -16.70 -24.62
CA THR A 128 -15.55 -16.41 -25.33
C THR A 128 -15.30 -16.30 -26.83
N THR A 129 -16.35 -16.52 -27.63
CA THR A 129 -16.36 -16.26 -29.07
C THR A 129 -16.94 -14.88 -29.39
N ASP A 130 -17.41 -14.15 -28.40
CA ASP A 130 -17.99 -12.83 -28.56
C ASP A 130 -16.90 -11.79 -28.83
N ASN A 131 -17.28 -10.70 -29.47
CA ASN A 131 -16.38 -9.60 -29.77
C ASN A 131 -16.16 -8.72 -28.54
N GLU A 132 -15.44 -9.25 -27.55
CA GLU A 132 -15.06 -8.54 -26.33
C GLU A 132 -13.57 -8.72 -25.99
N ALA A 133 -13.05 -7.85 -25.13
CA ALA A 133 -11.67 -7.96 -24.66
C ALA A 133 -11.49 -9.21 -23.79
N ALA A 134 -10.34 -9.87 -23.93
CA ALA A 134 -9.96 -11.00 -23.07
C ALA A 134 -9.86 -10.54 -21.59
N LYS A 135 -10.28 -11.40 -20.67
CA LYS A 135 -10.37 -11.08 -19.24
C LYS A 135 -9.86 -12.23 -18.39
N ILE A 136 -9.24 -11.85 -17.27
CA ILE A 136 -8.84 -12.76 -16.19
C ILE A 136 -9.56 -12.33 -14.92
N THR A 137 -10.22 -13.26 -14.25
CA THR A 137 -10.83 -13.03 -12.93
C THR A 137 -9.99 -13.70 -11.87
N VAL A 138 -9.48 -12.91 -10.94
CA VAL A 138 -8.74 -13.37 -9.76
C VAL A 138 -9.68 -13.31 -8.56
N GLN A 139 -9.83 -14.45 -7.88
CA GLN A 139 -10.61 -14.56 -6.65
C GLN A 139 -9.71 -14.51 -5.44
N PHE A 140 -10.16 -13.80 -4.42
CA PHE A 140 -9.44 -13.58 -3.17
C PHE A 140 -10.27 -14.05 -1.98
N THR A 141 -9.61 -14.66 -1.00
CA THR A 141 -10.18 -14.86 0.33
C THR A 141 -9.58 -13.82 1.26
N ILE A 142 -10.42 -13.09 1.98
CA ILE A 142 -10.00 -12.16 3.02
C ILE A 142 -9.63 -12.99 4.26
N THR A 143 -8.38 -12.91 4.69
CA THR A 143 -7.80 -13.80 5.71
C THR A 143 -7.82 -13.24 7.12
N ALA A 144 -8.05 -11.94 7.26
CA ALA A 144 -8.18 -11.26 8.55
C ALA A 144 -9.07 -10.02 8.39
N ARG A 145 -9.47 -9.43 9.54
CA ARG A 145 -10.34 -8.25 9.54
C ARG A 145 -9.71 -7.09 8.77
N PRO A 146 -10.36 -6.57 7.72
CA PRO A 146 -9.86 -5.42 6.97
C PRO A 146 -9.82 -4.14 7.78
N ALA A 147 -8.94 -3.23 7.41
CA ALA A 147 -8.93 -1.86 7.92
C ALA A 147 -9.60 -0.92 6.92
N PHE A 148 -10.59 -0.16 7.38
CA PHE A 148 -11.37 0.74 6.53
C PHE A 148 -11.08 2.20 6.82
N ASN A 149 -11.20 3.04 5.78
CA ASN A 149 -11.12 4.50 5.85
C ASN A 149 -9.86 5.01 6.56
N GLN A 150 -8.74 4.32 6.37
CA GLN A 150 -7.45 4.73 6.88
C GLN A 150 -6.98 6.02 6.19
N THR A 151 -6.07 6.72 6.85
CA THR A 151 -5.40 7.88 6.25
C THR A 151 -4.27 7.39 5.36
N VAL A 152 -4.23 7.88 4.13
CA VAL A 152 -3.12 7.61 3.21
C VAL A 152 -1.85 8.26 3.78
N PRO A 153 -0.77 7.51 4.02
CA PRO A 153 0.46 8.09 4.57
C PRO A 153 1.06 9.10 3.59
N ALA A 154 1.62 10.17 4.14
CA ALA A 154 2.39 11.12 3.34
C ALA A 154 3.69 10.47 2.84
N GLU A 155 4.20 10.96 1.74
CA GLU A 155 5.59 10.67 1.37
C GLU A 155 6.50 11.21 2.49
N GLY A 156 7.51 10.44 2.87
CA GLY A 156 8.57 10.96 3.70
C GLY A 156 9.17 12.17 2.98
N VAL A 157 9.15 13.32 3.61
CA VAL A 157 9.93 14.45 3.10
C VAL A 157 11.36 14.10 3.43
N ASP A 158 12.18 13.86 2.41
CA ASP A 158 13.62 13.73 2.62
C ASP A 158 14.11 15.01 3.29
N GLU A 159 14.69 14.88 4.45
CA GLU A 159 15.26 16.04 5.16
C GLU A 159 16.48 16.55 4.39
N VAL A 160 16.37 17.77 3.88
CA VAL A 160 17.48 18.43 3.21
C VAL A 160 18.23 19.26 4.25
N GLN A 161 19.43 18.82 4.63
CA GLN A 161 20.32 19.58 5.47
C GLN A 161 21.37 20.29 4.62
N THR A 162 21.53 21.59 4.85
CA THR A 162 22.53 22.39 4.15
C THR A 162 23.75 22.61 5.07
N VAL A 163 24.88 22.05 4.69
CA VAL A 163 26.17 22.31 5.36
C VAL A 163 26.88 23.46 4.66
N THR A 164 27.06 24.57 5.34
CA THR A 164 27.74 25.74 4.79
C THR A 164 29.07 25.96 5.50
N VAL A 165 30.15 25.94 4.73
CA VAL A 165 31.47 26.34 5.22
C VAL A 165 31.60 27.86 5.10
N THR A 166 31.65 28.56 6.23
CA THR A 166 31.71 30.03 6.25
C THR A 166 33.15 30.52 6.25
N GLY A 167 33.38 31.72 5.70
CA GLY A 167 34.71 32.32 5.56
C GLY A 167 35.41 31.87 4.28
N THR A 168 36.70 32.10 4.21
CA THR A 168 37.58 31.67 3.10
C THR A 168 38.68 30.74 3.62
N PRO A 169 38.33 29.53 4.08
CA PRO A 169 39.34 28.62 4.60
C PRO A 169 40.30 28.19 3.49
N THR A 170 41.60 28.17 3.82
CA THR A 170 42.66 27.71 2.91
C THR A 170 43.18 26.32 3.27
N GLY A 171 42.58 25.67 4.27
CA GLY A 171 42.91 24.32 4.72
C GLY A 171 42.08 23.89 5.93
N GLY A 172 42.35 22.70 6.44
CA GLY A 172 41.67 22.11 7.59
C GLY A 172 40.63 21.06 7.23
N THR A 173 40.02 20.47 8.26
CA THR A 173 38.98 19.48 8.15
C THR A 173 37.84 19.82 9.11
N TYR A 174 36.63 19.35 8.76
CA TYR A 174 35.46 19.37 9.63
C TYR A 174 34.90 17.95 9.79
N THR A 175 34.03 17.75 10.75
CA THR A 175 33.31 16.48 10.94
C THR A 175 31.82 16.74 10.97
N LEU A 176 31.05 15.74 10.56
CA LEU A 176 29.59 15.72 10.64
C LEU A 176 29.16 14.64 11.64
N THR A 177 28.17 14.96 12.47
CA THR A 177 27.61 14.00 13.45
C THR A 177 26.16 13.74 13.13
N PHE A 178 25.82 12.46 13.00
CA PHE A 178 24.43 11.99 12.77
C PHE A 178 24.10 10.91 13.79
N SER A 179 23.00 11.09 14.53
CA SER A 179 22.52 10.15 15.55
C SER A 179 23.62 9.63 16.49
N GLY A 180 24.49 10.51 16.94
CA GLY A 180 25.59 10.21 17.89
C GLY A 180 26.85 9.59 17.27
N GLN A 181 26.87 9.31 15.96
CA GLN A 181 28.08 8.88 15.25
C GLN A 181 28.70 10.06 14.49
N THR A 182 30.01 10.13 14.48
CA THR A 182 30.77 11.24 13.86
C THR A 182 31.67 10.71 12.75
N THR A 183 31.68 11.40 11.61
CA THR A 183 32.53 11.06 10.47
C THR A 183 34.01 11.23 10.80
N ALA A 184 34.85 10.58 10.03
CA ALA A 184 36.26 10.99 9.92
C ALA A 184 36.38 12.46 9.44
N GLY A 185 37.56 13.07 9.57
CA GLY A 185 37.78 14.45 9.12
C GLY A 185 37.56 14.60 7.61
N ILE A 186 36.64 15.48 7.23
CA ILE A 186 36.29 15.82 5.84
C ILE A 186 37.05 17.11 5.50
N VAL A 187 37.79 17.12 4.39
CA VAL A 187 38.58 18.32 4.00
C VAL A 187 37.63 19.50 3.68
N TYR A 188 38.10 20.72 4.00
CA TYR A 188 37.29 21.95 3.89
C TYR A 188 36.66 22.16 2.49
N ASN A 189 37.31 21.68 1.43
CA ASN A 189 36.86 21.78 0.03
C ASN A 189 36.39 20.44 -0.54
N ALA A 190 35.92 19.54 0.31
CA ALA A 190 35.42 18.25 -0.12
C ALA A 190 34.27 18.39 -1.12
N THR A 191 34.27 17.53 -2.14
CA THR A 191 33.14 17.39 -3.08
C THR A 191 31.94 16.72 -2.39
N SER A 192 30.74 16.89 -2.97
CA SER A 192 29.54 16.22 -2.46
C SER A 192 29.71 14.70 -2.34
N SER A 193 30.39 14.05 -3.30
CA SER A 193 30.66 12.60 -3.26
C SER A 193 31.59 12.21 -2.10
N GLN A 194 32.57 13.05 -1.74
CA GLN A 194 33.46 12.81 -0.60
C GLN A 194 32.72 12.96 0.73
N VAL A 195 31.80 13.93 0.81
CA VAL A 195 30.92 14.09 1.98
C VAL A 195 29.98 12.92 2.11
N GLN A 196 29.37 12.48 1.01
CA GLN A 196 28.50 11.31 0.95
C GLN A 196 29.23 10.05 1.44
N SER A 197 30.41 9.77 0.90
CA SER A 197 31.21 8.60 1.31
C SER A 197 31.59 8.64 2.78
N ALA A 198 31.87 9.83 3.34
CA ALA A 198 32.16 9.98 4.75
C ALA A 198 30.94 9.72 5.65
N LEU A 199 29.74 10.09 5.20
CA LEU A 199 28.48 9.82 5.91
C LEU A 199 28.09 8.34 5.79
N GLU A 200 28.19 7.72 4.61
CA GLU A 200 27.91 6.29 4.38
C GLU A 200 28.88 5.37 5.14
N ALA A 201 30.03 5.87 5.57
CA ALA A 201 30.94 5.12 6.44
C ALA A 201 30.43 4.98 7.88
N LEU A 202 29.39 5.74 8.28
CA LEU A 202 28.76 5.60 9.58
C LEU A 202 27.82 4.38 9.56
N SER A 203 27.87 3.53 10.59
CA SER A 203 27.11 2.28 10.63
C SER A 203 25.58 2.46 10.75
N ASN A 204 25.13 3.68 11.01
CA ASN A 204 23.71 4.07 11.13
C ASN A 204 23.16 4.75 9.87
N ILE A 205 23.95 4.86 8.81
CA ILE A 205 23.53 5.35 7.49
C ILE A 205 23.72 4.22 6.50
N ALA A 206 22.64 3.87 5.77
CA ALA A 206 22.72 2.92 4.68
C ALA A 206 23.30 3.58 3.43
N PRO A 207 24.07 2.86 2.61
CA PRO A 207 24.48 3.35 1.29
C PRO A 207 23.25 3.69 0.44
N GLY A 208 23.24 4.84 -0.21
CA GLY A 208 22.21 5.30 -1.12
C GLY A 208 22.36 4.75 -2.55
#